data_6f7ecb75e464d127fd677b345c2adae5
#
_entry.id   6f7ecb75e464d127fd677b345c2adae5
#
_cell.length_a   1.000
_cell.length_b   1.000
_cell.length_c   1.000
_cell.angle_alpha   90.00
_cell.angle_beta   90.00
_cell.angle_gamma   90.00
#
_symmetry.space_group_name_H-M   'P 1'
#
loop_
_entity.id
_entity.type
_entity.pdbx_description
1 polymer ?
#
loop_
_entity_poly.entity_id
_entity_poly.type
_entity_poly.pdbx_seq_one_letter_code
_entity_poly.pdbx_strand_id
1 'polypeptide(L)'
;MARIGTRFARRARLAAAAALALASPLLAGATGRVTSLDDRLLAAHNRERSSAGIAPLAWDPALAAEAAEWGDTLAASGEFEHDPDTDGEDPQGENLWAGTRGAYAPEEMVGGWIEEKKHFRPGRFPDNSRTGDYADVGHYTQLMWRESDRVGCALAEGDEEEVLVCRYRTAGNVIGERPF
;
A
#
# COMPACT_ATOMS: atom_id res chain seq x y z
N MET A 1 52.68 -91.30 -11.74
CA MET A 1 51.87 -90.64 -12.82
C MET A 1 50.95 -89.65 -12.17
N ALA A 2 51.30 -88.39 -12.10
CA ALA A 2 50.56 -87.33 -11.48
C ALA A 2 50.21 -86.24 -12.50
N ARG A 3 48.98 -85.96 -12.71
CA ARG A 3 48.52 -84.86 -13.57
C ARG A 3 48.28 -83.63 -12.70
N ILE A 4 48.99 -82.54 -13.03
CA ILE A 4 48.88 -81.23 -12.44
C ILE A 4 47.75 -80.47 -13.14
N GLY A 5 46.74 -80.12 -12.38
CA GLY A 5 45.63 -79.33 -12.85
C GLY A 5 45.84 -77.85 -12.49
N THR A 6 46.07 -77.02 -13.49
CA THR A 6 46.18 -75.53 -13.35
C THR A 6 44.80 -74.93 -13.14
N ARG A 7 44.57 -74.31 -12.01
CA ARG A 7 43.38 -73.46 -11.77
C ARG A 7 43.61 -72.04 -12.26
N PHE A 8 42.83 -71.63 -13.27
CA PHE A 8 42.77 -70.25 -13.71
C PHE A 8 41.95 -69.43 -12.71
N ALA A 9 42.59 -68.51 -12.03
CA ALA A 9 41.93 -67.50 -11.23
C ALA A 9 41.32 -66.39 -12.13
N ARG A 10 40.00 -66.32 -12.21
CA ARG A 10 39.29 -65.20 -12.83
C ARG A 10 39.32 -63.98 -11.90
N ARG A 11 40.06 -62.97 -12.29
CA ARG A 11 40.00 -61.67 -11.64
C ARG A 11 38.70 -60.97 -12.06
N ALA A 12 37.76 -60.82 -11.08
CA ALA A 12 36.60 -59.99 -11.24
C ALA A 12 37.05 -58.49 -11.24
N ARG A 13 36.78 -57.79 -12.32
CA ARG A 13 36.96 -56.37 -12.39
C ARG A 13 35.69 -55.74 -11.82
N LEU A 14 35.78 -55.09 -10.66
CA LEU A 14 34.73 -54.22 -10.10
C LEU A 14 34.76 -52.92 -10.91
N ALA A 15 33.73 -52.71 -11.69
CA ALA A 15 33.46 -51.41 -12.31
C ALA A 15 32.80 -50.51 -11.27
N ALA A 16 33.52 -49.49 -10.79
CA ALA A 16 32.96 -48.45 -9.95
C ALA A 16 32.11 -47.51 -10.84
N ALA A 17 30.83 -47.62 -10.70
CA ALA A 17 29.90 -46.65 -11.30
C ALA A 17 29.94 -45.36 -10.46
N ALA A 18 30.57 -44.32 -10.98
CA ALA A 18 30.49 -42.98 -10.42
C ALA A 18 29.10 -42.40 -10.73
N ALA A 19 28.23 -42.33 -9.72
CA ALA A 19 26.97 -41.62 -9.82
C ALA A 19 27.25 -40.09 -9.83
N LEU A 20 27.14 -39.44 -11.00
CA LEU A 20 27.13 -38.00 -11.12
C LEU A 20 25.78 -37.51 -10.55
N ALA A 21 25.77 -36.97 -9.35
CA ALA A 21 24.63 -36.26 -8.81
C ALA A 21 24.54 -34.90 -9.54
N LEU A 22 23.63 -34.82 -10.50
CA LEU A 22 23.23 -33.56 -11.10
C LEU A 22 22.47 -32.77 -10.04
N ALA A 23 23.17 -31.83 -9.38
CA ALA A 23 22.52 -30.82 -8.55
C ALA A 23 21.77 -29.86 -9.51
N SER A 24 20.47 -30.07 -9.65
CA SER A 24 19.59 -29.09 -10.28
C SER A 24 19.57 -27.83 -9.40
N PRO A 25 19.90 -26.64 -9.94
CA PRO A 25 19.64 -25.42 -9.20
C PRO A 25 18.13 -25.30 -9.05
N LEU A 26 17.63 -25.34 -7.81
CA LEU A 26 16.32 -24.85 -7.47
C LEU A 26 16.32 -23.36 -7.87
N LEU A 27 15.74 -23.03 -9.04
CA LEU A 27 15.26 -21.70 -9.28
C LEU A 27 14.22 -21.41 -8.20
N ALA A 28 14.62 -20.72 -7.15
CA ALA A 28 13.69 -20.02 -6.28
C ALA A 28 12.98 -19.00 -7.18
N GLY A 29 11.84 -19.43 -7.77
CA GLY A 29 10.94 -18.54 -8.46
C GLY A 29 10.62 -17.43 -7.48
N ALA A 30 11.00 -16.18 -7.81
CA ALA A 30 10.42 -15.02 -7.19
C ALA A 30 8.92 -15.12 -7.47
N THR A 31 8.17 -15.70 -6.52
CA THR A 31 6.73 -15.58 -6.48
C THR A 31 6.50 -14.10 -6.31
N GLY A 32 6.22 -13.40 -7.42
CA GLY A 32 5.79 -12.03 -7.40
C GLY A 32 4.63 -11.96 -6.39
N ARG A 33 4.91 -11.37 -5.22
CA ARG A 33 3.89 -11.16 -4.22
C ARG A 33 2.86 -10.28 -4.88
N VAL A 34 1.66 -10.78 -5.13
CA VAL A 34 0.54 -9.92 -5.51
C VAL A 34 0.36 -8.99 -4.31
N THR A 35 0.74 -7.74 -4.49
CA THR A 35 0.56 -6.73 -3.44
C THR A 35 -0.92 -6.47 -3.31
N SER A 36 -1.45 -6.54 -2.09
CA SER A 36 -2.85 -6.26 -1.79
C SER A 36 -3.18 -4.79 -2.10
N LEU A 37 -4.48 -4.48 -2.18
CA LEU A 37 -4.95 -3.09 -2.29
C LEU A 37 -4.34 -2.23 -1.17
N ASP A 38 -4.40 -2.72 0.07
CA ASP A 38 -3.87 -2.06 1.26
C ASP A 38 -2.37 -1.76 1.15
N ASP A 39 -1.58 -2.76 0.74
CA ASP A 39 -0.13 -2.60 0.54
C ASP A 39 0.18 -1.52 -0.50
N ARG A 40 -0.61 -1.45 -1.58
CA ARG A 40 -0.43 -0.48 -2.67
C ARG A 40 -0.79 0.93 -2.23
N LEU A 41 -1.93 1.10 -1.56
CA LEU A 41 -2.37 2.38 -1.01
C LEU A 41 -1.36 2.90 0.01
N LEU A 42 -0.96 2.07 0.99
CA LEU A 42 0.05 2.44 1.98
C LEU A 42 1.39 2.81 1.35
N ALA A 43 1.83 2.05 0.35
CA ALA A 43 3.09 2.32 -0.35
C ALA A 43 3.04 3.65 -1.13
N ALA A 44 1.89 4.01 -1.74
CA ALA A 44 1.71 5.27 -2.43
C ALA A 44 1.85 6.47 -1.46
N HIS A 45 1.16 6.42 -0.32
CA HIS A 45 1.30 7.42 0.76
C HIS A 45 2.75 7.56 1.22
N ASN A 46 3.37 6.45 1.58
CA ASN A 46 4.70 6.45 2.19
C ASN A 46 5.82 6.85 1.22
N ARG A 47 5.63 6.64 -0.08
CA ARG A 47 6.56 7.13 -1.10
C ARG A 47 6.61 8.66 -1.11
N GLU A 48 5.44 9.33 -1.07
CA GLU A 48 5.38 10.79 -1.06
C GLU A 48 5.90 11.35 0.26
N ARG A 49 5.49 10.79 1.41
CA ARG A 49 5.99 11.21 2.74
C ARG A 49 7.51 11.08 2.84
N SER A 50 8.08 9.98 2.36
CA SER A 50 9.54 9.78 2.33
C SER A 50 10.25 10.82 1.48
N SER A 51 9.66 11.27 0.37
CA SER A 51 10.25 12.29 -0.50
C SER A 51 10.43 13.64 0.22
N ALA A 52 9.64 13.90 1.25
CA ALA A 52 9.69 15.09 2.09
C ALA A 52 10.37 14.85 3.46
N GLY A 53 10.91 13.66 3.70
CA GLY A 53 11.56 13.31 4.97
C GLY A 53 10.58 13.18 6.15
N ILE A 54 9.31 12.87 5.87
CA ILE A 54 8.28 12.64 6.89
C ILE A 54 8.25 11.15 7.22
N ALA A 55 8.02 10.82 8.50
CA ALA A 55 7.89 9.44 8.96
C ALA A 55 6.78 8.70 8.20
N PRO A 56 6.97 7.42 7.86
CA PRO A 56 5.96 6.64 7.18
C PRO A 56 4.74 6.39 8.08
N LEU A 57 3.57 6.29 7.45
CA LEU A 57 2.35 5.79 8.08
C LEU A 57 2.45 4.27 8.27
N ALA A 58 1.81 3.75 9.31
CA ALA A 58 1.54 2.32 9.45
C ALA A 58 0.06 2.05 9.12
N TRP A 59 -0.21 0.86 8.53
CA TRP A 59 -1.58 0.44 8.26
C TRP A 59 -2.34 0.13 9.56
N ASP A 60 -3.56 0.62 9.64
CA ASP A 60 -4.47 0.36 10.76
C ASP A 60 -5.75 -0.32 10.24
N PRO A 61 -5.97 -1.61 10.59
CA PRO A 61 -7.16 -2.33 10.13
C PRO A 61 -8.47 -1.83 10.77
N ALA A 62 -8.42 -1.14 11.91
CA ALA A 62 -9.62 -0.55 12.50
C ALA A 62 -10.07 0.67 11.70
N LEU A 63 -9.14 1.57 11.34
CA LEU A 63 -9.41 2.68 10.44
C LEU A 63 -9.90 2.20 9.06
N ALA A 64 -9.35 1.09 8.55
CA ALA A 64 -9.81 0.53 7.28
C ALA A 64 -11.25 -0.01 7.37
N ALA A 65 -11.64 -0.59 8.49
CA ALA A 65 -13.02 -1.04 8.72
C ALA A 65 -14.00 0.14 8.79
N GLU A 66 -13.66 1.20 9.53
CA GLU A 66 -14.45 2.44 9.60
C GLU A 66 -14.54 3.12 8.22
N ALA A 67 -13.44 3.15 7.46
CA ALA A 67 -13.43 3.64 6.07
C ALA A 67 -14.37 2.82 5.16
N ALA A 68 -14.46 1.49 5.37
CA ALA A 68 -15.35 0.63 4.59
C ALA A 68 -16.82 0.93 4.89
N GLU A 69 -17.20 1.10 6.15
CA GLU A 69 -18.58 1.43 6.56
C GLU A 69 -19.04 2.75 5.93
N TRP A 70 -18.18 3.76 5.94
CA TRP A 70 -18.51 5.04 5.31
C TRP A 70 -18.53 4.93 3.78
N GLY A 71 -17.55 4.27 3.19
CA GLY A 71 -17.50 4.02 1.75
C GLY A 71 -18.74 3.32 1.21
N ASP A 72 -19.23 2.29 1.92
CA ASP A 72 -20.48 1.60 1.57
C ASP A 72 -21.69 2.54 1.62
N THR A 73 -21.73 3.46 2.59
CA THR A 73 -22.77 4.49 2.70
C THR A 73 -22.74 5.44 1.49
N LEU A 74 -21.56 5.94 1.12
CA LEU A 74 -21.39 6.81 -0.04
C LEU A 74 -21.76 6.09 -1.35
N ALA A 75 -21.28 4.86 -1.54
CA ALA A 75 -21.59 4.06 -2.72
C ALA A 75 -23.08 3.76 -2.88
N ALA A 76 -23.80 3.57 -1.77
CA ALA A 76 -25.25 3.30 -1.77
C ALA A 76 -26.09 4.57 -1.97
N SER A 77 -25.69 5.71 -1.43
CA SER A 77 -26.43 6.98 -1.54
C SER A 77 -26.15 7.73 -2.84
N GLY A 78 -24.97 7.55 -3.41
CA GLY A 78 -24.44 8.39 -4.52
C GLY A 78 -24.05 9.79 -4.07
N GLU A 79 -24.02 10.05 -2.78
CA GLU A 79 -23.51 11.31 -2.22
C GLU A 79 -21.98 11.23 -2.08
N PHE A 80 -21.33 12.40 -2.10
CA PHE A 80 -19.87 12.49 -1.94
C PHE A 80 -19.55 13.56 -0.90
N GLU A 81 -19.49 13.15 0.37
CA GLU A 81 -19.29 14.03 1.52
C GLU A 81 -18.44 13.34 2.60
N HIS A 82 -17.84 14.14 3.47
CA HIS A 82 -17.09 13.64 4.61
C HIS A 82 -18.01 13.06 5.67
N ASP A 83 -17.51 12.03 6.36
CA ASP A 83 -18.24 11.41 7.47
C ASP A 83 -18.31 12.39 8.65
N PRO A 84 -19.53 12.75 9.10
CA PRO A 84 -19.73 13.64 10.25
C PRO A 84 -19.19 13.07 11.56
N ASP A 85 -18.99 11.75 11.66
CA ASP A 85 -18.54 11.10 12.90
C ASP A 85 -17.01 11.17 13.08
N THR A 86 -16.26 11.77 12.13
CA THR A 86 -14.81 11.96 12.26
C THR A 86 -14.39 12.95 13.34
N ASP A 87 -15.31 13.84 13.78
CA ASP A 87 -15.04 14.93 14.74
C ASP A 87 -15.29 14.54 16.22
N GLY A 88 -15.29 13.23 16.55
CA GLY A 88 -15.55 12.71 17.90
C GLY A 88 -14.47 13.02 18.95
N GLU A 89 -14.46 12.24 20.05
CA GLU A 89 -13.47 12.37 21.14
C GLU A 89 -12.02 12.04 20.68
N ASP A 90 -11.86 11.22 19.62
CA ASP A 90 -10.59 10.87 18.98
C ASP A 90 -10.69 11.23 17.50
N PRO A 91 -10.52 12.52 17.14
CA PRO A 91 -10.78 12.98 15.78
C PRO A 91 -9.85 12.32 14.78
N GLN A 92 -10.46 11.90 13.66
CA GLN A 92 -9.76 11.29 12.54
C GLN A 92 -9.68 12.25 11.37
N GLY A 93 -8.59 12.18 10.61
CA GLY A 93 -8.55 12.81 9.30
C GLY A 93 -9.19 11.90 8.25
N GLU A 94 -9.68 12.50 7.18
CA GLU A 94 -10.27 11.76 6.07
C GLU A 94 -9.87 12.36 4.74
N ASN A 95 -9.59 11.47 3.76
CA ASN A 95 -9.49 11.81 2.35
C ASN A 95 -10.47 10.94 1.56
N LEU A 96 -11.19 11.56 0.65
CA LEU A 96 -12.12 10.90 -0.28
C LEU A 96 -11.63 11.05 -1.72
N TRP A 97 -11.87 10.00 -2.52
CA TRP A 97 -11.70 10.02 -3.97
C TRP A 97 -12.84 9.23 -4.60
N ALA A 98 -13.33 9.68 -5.76
CA ALA A 98 -14.31 8.96 -6.55
C ALA A 98 -13.92 8.94 -8.03
N GLY A 99 -14.31 7.88 -8.73
CA GLY A 99 -14.07 7.74 -10.16
C GLY A 99 -14.81 6.56 -10.77
N THR A 100 -14.69 6.41 -12.09
CA THR A 100 -15.32 5.31 -12.81
C THR A 100 -14.80 3.96 -12.32
N ARG A 101 -15.71 3.07 -11.95
CA ARG A 101 -15.43 1.75 -11.38
C ARG A 101 -14.43 0.97 -12.21
N GLY A 102 -13.36 0.51 -11.57
CA GLY A 102 -12.30 -0.31 -12.16
C GLY A 102 -11.42 0.39 -13.18
N ALA A 103 -11.56 1.72 -13.35
CA ALA A 103 -10.77 2.47 -14.33
C ALA A 103 -9.39 2.91 -13.82
N TYR A 104 -9.19 2.95 -12.51
CA TYR A 104 -8.00 3.53 -11.89
C TYR A 104 -7.26 2.53 -11.02
N ALA A 105 -5.94 2.61 -11.06
CA ALA A 105 -5.10 1.88 -10.12
C ALA A 105 -5.06 2.60 -8.75
N PRO A 106 -4.85 1.87 -7.63
CA PRO A 106 -4.77 2.49 -6.30
C PRO A 106 -3.76 3.63 -6.18
N GLU A 107 -2.65 3.53 -6.89
CA GLU A 107 -1.62 4.57 -6.94
C GLU A 107 -2.08 5.83 -7.68
N GLU A 108 -3.00 5.69 -8.64
CA GLU A 108 -3.57 6.83 -9.37
C GLU A 108 -4.60 7.56 -8.52
N MET A 109 -5.39 6.82 -7.72
CA MET A 109 -6.34 7.41 -6.77
C MET A 109 -5.61 8.28 -5.74
N VAL A 110 -4.60 7.74 -5.06
CA VAL A 110 -3.75 8.51 -4.13
C VAL A 110 -2.97 9.60 -4.87
N GLY A 111 -2.60 9.34 -6.13
CA GLY A 111 -1.95 10.30 -7.02
C GLY A 111 -2.76 11.58 -7.20
N GLY A 112 -4.10 11.49 -7.29
CA GLY A 112 -4.99 12.65 -7.37
C GLY A 112 -4.81 13.60 -6.19
N TRP A 113 -4.70 13.08 -4.97
CA TRP A 113 -4.41 13.89 -3.77
C TRP A 113 -2.98 14.47 -3.79
N ILE A 114 -2.01 13.69 -4.30
CA ILE A 114 -0.61 14.15 -4.39
C ILE A 114 -0.46 15.27 -5.43
N GLU A 115 -1.26 15.31 -6.48
CA GLU A 115 -1.23 16.37 -7.50
C GLU A 115 -1.54 17.76 -6.92
N GLU A 116 -2.28 17.84 -5.81
CA GLU A 116 -2.54 19.10 -5.11
C GLU A 116 -1.25 19.78 -4.61
N LYS A 117 -0.14 19.05 -4.51
CA LYS A 117 1.20 19.57 -4.21
C LYS A 117 1.59 20.79 -5.05
N LYS A 118 1.14 20.87 -6.29
CA LYS A 118 1.39 22.02 -7.18
C LYS A 118 0.86 23.36 -6.63
N HIS A 119 -0.20 23.27 -5.82
CA HIS A 119 -0.85 24.42 -5.18
C HIS A 119 -0.36 24.66 -3.74
N PHE A 120 0.32 23.68 -3.14
CA PHE A 120 0.83 23.80 -1.78
C PHE A 120 1.98 24.80 -1.67
N ARG A 121 1.98 25.59 -0.61
CA ARG A 121 3.10 26.40 -0.13
C ARG A 121 3.35 26.13 1.36
N PRO A 122 4.61 26.14 1.84
CA PRO A 122 4.88 25.99 3.27
C PRO A 122 4.17 27.10 4.06
N GLY A 123 3.40 26.69 5.06
CA GLY A 123 2.58 27.60 5.85
C GLY A 123 1.77 26.86 6.90
N ARG A 124 0.99 27.63 7.66
CA ARG A 124 0.01 27.06 8.59
C ARG A 124 -1.32 26.83 7.87
N PHE A 125 -1.98 25.73 8.19
CA PHE A 125 -3.33 25.47 7.69
C PHE A 125 -4.32 26.49 8.31
N PRO A 126 -5.24 27.06 7.54
CA PRO A 126 -5.52 26.85 6.12
C PRO A 126 -4.74 27.77 5.15
N ASP A 127 -3.81 28.62 5.63
CA ASP A 127 -3.11 29.63 4.81
C ASP A 127 -1.91 29.05 4.04
N ASN A 128 -2.00 27.80 3.62
CA ASN A 128 -0.92 27.04 2.97
C ASN A 128 -1.21 26.70 1.50
N SER A 129 -2.22 27.32 0.90
CA SER A 129 -2.52 27.23 -0.52
C SER A 129 -2.01 28.45 -1.30
N ARG A 130 -1.47 28.20 -2.51
CA ARG A 130 -1.07 29.27 -3.46
C ARG A 130 -2.26 29.93 -4.12
N THR A 131 -3.39 29.23 -4.20
CA THR A 131 -4.64 29.73 -4.80
C THR A 131 -5.43 30.59 -3.82
N GLY A 132 -5.18 30.44 -2.52
CA GLY A 132 -5.93 31.06 -1.44
C GLY A 132 -7.11 30.23 -0.95
N ASP A 133 -7.42 29.12 -1.64
CA ASP A 133 -8.41 28.14 -1.23
C ASP A 133 -7.69 26.90 -0.63
N TYR A 134 -7.99 26.56 0.61
CA TYR A 134 -7.41 25.37 1.26
C TYR A 134 -7.92 24.05 0.66
N ALA A 135 -9.10 24.07 0.03
CA ALA A 135 -9.64 22.88 -0.63
C ALA A 135 -8.72 22.37 -1.74
N ASP A 136 -7.95 23.26 -2.39
CA ASP A 136 -6.99 22.90 -3.44
C ASP A 136 -5.74 22.16 -2.92
N VAL A 137 -5.59 22.03 -1.60
CA VAL A 137 -4.43 21.37 -0.96
C VAL A 137 -4.81 20.47 0.20
N GLY A 138 -6.09 20.35 0.53
CA GLY A 138 -6.58 19.69 1.73
C GLY A 138 -6.22 18.20 1.80
N HIS A 139 -6.38 17.47 0.71
CA HIS A 139 -6.02 16.05 0.66
C HIS A 139 -4.51 15.86 0.75
N TYR A 140 -3.74 16.68 0.04
CA TYR A 140 -2.27 16.62 0.10
C TYR A 140 -1.76 16.92 1.50
N THR A 141 -2.27 17.95 2.17
CA THR A 141 -1.81 18.33 3.50
C THR A 141 -2.20 17.31 4.57
N GLN A 142 -3.37 16.66 4.45
CA GLN A 142 -3.74 15.52 5.30
C GLN A 142 -2.79 14.33 5.08
N LEU A 143 -2.56 13.92 3.83
CA LEU A 143 -1.64 12.83 3.48
C LEU A 143 -0.23 13.08 4.05
N MET A 144 0.22 14.33 4.03
CA MET A 144 1.54 14.77 4.47
C MET A 144 1.60 15.23 5.93
N TRP A 145 0.49 15.13 6.66
CA TRP A 145 0.45 15.59 8.04
C TRP A 145 1.45 14.83 8.91
N ARG A 146 2.39 15.57 9.51
CA ARG A 146 3.53 14.98 10.23
C ARG A 146 3.10 14.16 11.44
N GLU A 147 2.09 14.65 12.17
CA GLU A 147 1.60 14.01 13.39
C GLU A 147 0.74 12.77 13.12
N SER A 148 0.24 12.59 11.88
CA SER A 148 -0.43 11.34 11.50
C SER A 148 0.57 10.21 11.38
N ASP A 149 0.32 9.10 12.09
CA ASP A 149 1.16 7.91 12.10
C ASP A 149 0.46 6.65 11.58
N ARG A 150 -0.86 6.71 11.40
CA ARG A 150 -1.71 5.60 10.96
C ARG A 150 -2.60 6.00 9.80
N VAL A 151 -2.86 5.02 8.94
CA VAL A 151 -3.85 5.12 7.86
C VAL A 151 -4.54 3.79 7.67
N GLY A 152 -5.83 3.82 7.40
CA GLY A 152 -6.63 2.69 6.93
C GLY A 152 -7.55 3.17 5.83
N CYS A 153 -7.64 2.41 4.74
CA CYS A 153 -8.46 2.78 3.59
C CYS A 153 -9.35 1.62 3.16
N ALA A 154 -10.45 1.98 2.49
CA ALA A 154 -11.32 1.03 1.82
C ALA A 154 -11.80 1.59 0.49
N LEU A 155 -11.99 0.70 -0.49
CA LEU A 155 -12.58 1.01 -1.78
C LEU A 155 -13.98 0.39 -1.82
N ALA A 156 -15.01 1.22 -1.90
CA ALA A 156 -16.40 0.83 -2.03
C ALA A 156 -16.85 0.96 -3.48
N GLU A 157 -17.58 -0.04 -3.97
CA GLU A 157 -18.03 -0.11 -5.37
C GLU A 157 -19.52 0.22 -5.47
N GLY A 158 -19.85 1.30 -6.17
CA GLY A 158 -21.20 1.60 -6.62
C GLY A 158 -21.50 0.98 -8.00
N ASP A 159 -22.60 1.37 -8.60
CA ASP A 159 -23.04 0.83 -9.92
C ASP A 159 -22.07 1.22 -11.04
N GLU A 160 -21.74 2.50 -11.18
CA GLU A 160 -20.88 3.07 -12.23
C GLU A 160 -19.58 3.64 -11.70
N GLU A 161 -19.55 4.06 -10.44
CA GLU A 161 -18.41 4.68 -9.76
C GLU A 161 -17.93 3.83 -8.59
N GLU A 162 -16.70 4.09 -8.18
CA GLU A 162 -16.10 3.57 -6.95
C GLU A 162 -15.60 4.73 -6.11
N VAL A 163 -15.67 4.57 -4.79
CA VAL A 163 -15.24 5.57 -3.82
C VAL A 163 -14.12 4.99 -2.97
N LEU A 164 -12.98 5.68 -2.92
CA LEU A 164 -11.91 5.39 -1.98
C LEU A 164 -12.05 6.32 -0.77
N VAL A 165 -12.15 5.73 0.41
CA VAL A 165 -12.10 6.42 1.69
C VAL A 165 -10.81 6.07 2.39
N CYS A 166 -10.04 7.06 2.86
CA CYS A 166 -8.88 6.84 3.73
C CYS A 166 -9.04 7.64 5.02
N ARG A 167 -8.93 6.95 6.16
CA ARG A 167 -8.95 7.52 7.51
C ARG A 167 -7.55 7.61 8.07
N TYR A 168 -7.28 8.68 8.81
CA TYR A 168 -5.95 8.94 9.38
C TYR A 168 -6.05 9.19 10.89
N ARG A 169 -5.08 8.69 11.63
CA ARG A 169 -4.84 9.02 13.04
C ARG A 169 -3.40 9.54 13.16
N THR A 170 -3.13 10.63 13.79
CA THR A 170 -4.00 11.71 14.27
C THR A 170 -4.56 12.49 13.08
N ALA A 171 -5.69 13.17 13.29
CA ALA A 171 -6.27 14.05 12.28
C ALA A 171 -5.29 15.14 11.86
N GLY A 172 -5.26 15.40 10.56
CA GLY A 172 -4.52 16.52 9.98
C GLY A 172 -5.36 17.78 9.82
N ASN A 173 -4.83 18.73 9.07
CA ASN A 173 -5.52 19.97 8.72
C ASN A 173 -6.00 20.79 9.93
N VAL A 174 -5.24 20.71 11.03
CA VAL A 174 -5.54 21.46 12.25
C VAL A 174 -5.24 22.95 12.04
N ILE A 175 -6.26 23.79 12.30
CA ILE A 175 -6.17 25.24 12.09
C ILE A 175 -5.02 25.84 12.92
N GLY A 176 -4.16 26.58 12.26
CA GLY A 176 -3.00 27.23 12.87
C GLY A 176 -1.75 26.37 12.96
N GLU A 177 -1.81 25.08 12.61
CA GLU A 177 -0.67 24.17 12.60
C GLU A 177 -0.06 23.99 11.21
N ARG A 178 1.14 23.40 11.16
CA ARG A 178 1.85 23.14 9.91
C ARG A 178 1.75 21.65 9.57
N PRO A 179 1.47 21.29 8.31
CA PRO A 179 1.48 19.89 7.90
C PRO A 179 2.85 19.22 8.10
N PHE A 180 3.92 19.92 7.72
CA PHE A 180 5.32 19.43 7.80
C PHE A 180 6.32 20.57 7.63
#